data_0d25249781c8577719016bc5b16d05f4
#
_entry.id   0d25249781c8577719016bc5b16d05f4
#
_cell.length_a   1.000
_cell.length_b   1.000
_cell.length_c   1.000
_cell.angle_alpha   90.00
_cell.angle_beta   90.00
_cell.angle_gamma   90.00
#
_symmetry.space_group_name_H-M   'P 1'
#
loop_
_entity.id
_entity.type
_entity.pdbx_description
1 polymer ?
#
loop_
_entity_poly.entity_id
_entity_poly.type
_entity_poly.pdbx_seq_one_letter_code
_entity_poly.pdbx_strand_id
1 'polypeptide(L)'
;GLMQTTFTPEQLTDPGTARANEILRACVHCGFCTATCPTYQVLGDELDSPRGRIYLIKDMLENERVPDERTVKHIDRCLSCLACMTTCPSGVHYMHLVDHARAYIEKNYDRPWSDRALRWVLARILPYPMRFRVALLGAKIGRPFARLMPDARLRAMLEMAPKTIPPVSRNDDPQTFPAQNKTMRVALMTGCAQKALNTDINDATIRLLTRLGAEVVVAEGAGCCGALTHHMGKEDESHEAAAKNIRAWMAEDKNGGLDAIVINTSGCGTTVKDY
;
A
#
# COMPACT_ATOMS: atom_id res chain seq x y z
N GLY A 1 5.19 30.96 6.86
CA GLY A 1 6.10 30.39 7.88
C GLY A 1 5.90 28.90 8.01
N LEU A 2 6.89 28.20 8.61
CA LEU A 2 6.79 26.78 8.93
C LEU A 2 5.64 26.52 9.92
N MET A 3 5.00 25.35 9.82
CA MET A 3 3.97 24.94 10.77
C MET A 3 4.52 24.88 12.18
N GLN A 4 3.82 25.51 13.14
CA GLN A 4 4.13 25.40 14.55
C GLN A 4 3.49 24.13 15.12
N THR A 5 4.23 23.40 15.94
CA THR A 5 3.76 22.20 16.64
C THR A 5 3.95 22.38 18.14
N THR A 6 3.13 21.71 18.94
CA THR A 6 3.07 21.86 20.40
C THR A 6 3.22 20.52 21.13
N PHE A 7 3.94 19.55 20.53
CA PHE A 7 4.22 18.27 21.17
C PHE A 7 5.00 18.44 22.47
N THR A 8 4.65 17.66 23.49
CA THR A 8 5.40 17.62 24.74
C THR A 8 6.70 16.83 24.58
N PRO A 9 7.70 17.04 25.47
CA PRO A 9 8.92 16.23 25.45
C PRO A 9 8.64 14.73 25.59
N GLU A 10 7.64 14.34 26.38
CA GLU A 10 7.24 12.95 26.57
C GLU A 10 6.72 12.34 25.27
N GLN A 11 5.87 13.06 24.54
CA GLN A 11 5.35 12.61 23.24
C GLN A 11 6.47 12.38 22.22
N LEU A 12 7.48 13.23 22.24
CA LEU A 12 8.64 13.15 21.33
C LEU A 12 9.64 12.03 21.69
N THR A 13 9.44 11.32 22.79
CA THR A 13 10.23 10.10 23.09
C THR A 13 9.83 8.93 22.20
N ASP A 14 8.59 8.93 21.68
CA ASP A 14 8.15 7.96 20.68
C ASP A 14 8.74 8.30 19.30
N PRO A 15 9.54 7.40 18.70
CA PRO A 15 10.19 7.68 17.42
C PRO A 15 9.20 8.00 16.28
N GLY A 16 8.03 7.38 16.27
CA GLY A 16 6.99 7.65 15.27
C GLY A 16 6.43 9.06 15.40
N THR A 17 6.13 9.49 16.61
CA THR A 17 5.66 10.86 16.91
C THR A 17 6.75 11.90 16.65
N ALA A 18 8.01 11.62 17.00
CA ALA A 18 9.13 12.51 16.69
C ALA A 18 9.28 12.72 15.19
N ARG A 19 9.23 11.64 14.40
CA ARG A 19 9.26 11.71 12.93
C ARG A 19 8.05 12.47 12.37
N ALA A 20 6.85 12.22 12.89
CA ALA A 20 5.65 12.95 12.50
C ALA A 20 5.78 14.46 12.77
N ASN A 21 6.35 14.85 13.91
CA ASN A 21 6.63 16.24 14.25
C ASN A 21 7.58 16.91 13.23
N GLU A 22 8.66 16.26 12.83
CA GLU A 22 9.57 16.78 11.80
C GLU A 22 8.85 17.01 10.47
N ILE A 23 8.04 16.03 10.03
CA ILE A 23 7.27 16.11 8.79
C ILE A 23 6.24 17.24 8.84
N LEU A 24 5.51 17.37 9.95
CA LEU A 24 4.55 18.45 10.17
C LEU A 24 5.20 19.81 10.06
N ARG A 25 6.36 20.01 10.72
CA ARG A 25 7.09 21.26 10.72
C ARG A 25 7.66 21.65 9.36
N ALA A 26 7.88 20.70 8.45
CA ALA A 26 8.31 20.98 7.08
C ALA A 26 7.20 21.64 6.22
N CYS A 27 5.93 21.50 6.61
CA CYS A 27 4.81 22.03 5.84
C CYS A 27 4.68 23.56 6.01
N VAL A 28 4.64 24.28 4.90
CA VAL A 28 4.43 25.75 4.86
C VAL A 28 3.00 26.14 4.44
N HIS A 29 2.11 25.19 4.29
CA HIS A 29 0.70 25.38 3.91
C HIS A 29 0.49 26.15 2.59
N CYS A 30 1.41 26.07 1.63
CA CYS A 30 1.30 26.75 0.35
C CYS A 30 0.14 26.29 -0.55
N GLY A 31 -0.33 25.04 -0.36
CA GLY A 31 -1.45 24.48 -1.09
C GLY A 31 -1.11 23.84 -2.45
N PHE A 32 0.14 23.80 -2.90
CA PHE A 32 0.50 23.17 -4.18
C PHE A 32 0.08 21.70 -4.28
N CYS A 33 0.05 20.99 -3.15
CA CYS A 33 -0.40 19.60 -3.07
C CYS A 33 -1.88 19.40 -3.41
N THR A 34 -2.72 20.44 -3.33
CA THR A 34 -4.14 20.33 -3.64
C THR A 34 -4.39 20.12 -5.13
N ALA A 35 -3.57 20.72 -5.98
CA ALA A 35 -3.68 20.62 -7.43
C ALA A 35 -3.48 19.19 -7.97
N THR A 36 -2.69 18.37 -7.27
CA THR A 36 -2.38 17.00 -7.67
C THR A 36 -3.15 15.93 -6.87
N CYS A 37 -3.93 16.34 -5.86
CA CYS A 37 -4.65 15.41 -5.01
C CYS A 37 -5.97 14.97 -5.66
N PRO A 38 -6.14 13.69 -6.06
CA PRO A 38 -7.34 13.24 -6.76
C PRO A 38 -8.59 13.34 -5.88
N THR A 39 -8.50 13.08 -4.58
CA THR A 39 -9.65 13.19 -3.67
C THR A 39 -10.11 14.63 -3.51
N TYR A 40 -9.21 15.58 -3.43
CA TYR A 40 -9.57 17.00 -3.40
C TYR A 40 -10.19 17.46 -4.73
N GLN A 41 -9.62 17.06 -5.86
CA GLN A 41 -10.12 17.44 -7.19
C GLN A 41 -11.54 16.92 -7.45
N VAL A 42 -11.87 15.74 -6.94
CA VAL A 42 -13.19 15.11 -7.14
C VAL A 42 -14.23 15.60 -6.11
N LEU A 43 -13.82 15.75 -4.85
CA LEU A 43 -14.75 16.01 -3.73
C LEU A 43 -14.85 17.49 -3.35
N GLY A 44 -13.83 18.30 -3.64
CA GLY A 44 -13.80 19.73 -3.34
C GLY A 44 -13.72 20.10 -1.85
N ASP A 45 -13.54 19.10 -0.96
CA ASP A 45 -13.42 19.31 0.48
C ASP A 45 -11.95 19.49 0.86
N GLU A 46 -11.63 20.60 1.55
CA GLU A 46 -10.27 20.88 2.00
C GLU A 46 -9.71 19.76 2.89
N LEU A 47 -10.54 19.12 3.71
CA LEU A 47 -10.12 18.02 4.57
C LEU A 47 -9.78 16.73 3.78
N ASP A 48 -10.20 16.63 2.53
CA ASP A 48 -9.81 15.58 1.60
C ASP A 48 -8.55 15.94 0.81
N SER A 49 -7.90 17.07 1.12
CA SER A 49 -6.60 17.47 0.58
C SER A 49 -5.44 17.00 1.49
N PRO A 50 -4.21 16.88 0.97
CA PRO A 50 -3.05 16.58 1.82
C PRO A 50 -2.83 17.65 2.91
N ARG A 51 -3.01 18.91 2.57
CA ARG A 51 -2.91 20.04 3.50
C ARG A 51 -3.93 19.93 4.62
N GLY A 52 -5.18 19.69 4.30
CA GLY A 52 -6.25 19.52 5.28
C GLY A 52 -6.03 18.31 6.18
N ARG A 53 -5.59 17.19 5.61
CA ARG A 53 -5.23 15.98 6.38
C ARG A 53 -4.05 16.22 7.32
N ILE A 54 -3.06 17.00 6.91
CA ILE A 54 -1.93 17.39 7.78
C ILE A 54 -2.45 18.10 9.04
N TYR A 55 -3.43 19.00 8.91
CA TYR A 55 -4.06 19.65 10.07
C TYR A 55 -4.80 18.68 10.97
N LEU A 56 -5.59 17.76 10.39
CA LEU A 56 -6.31 16.75 11.17
C LEU A 56 -5.35 15.84 11.94
N ILE A 57 -4.25 15.44 11.29
CA ILE A 57 -3.23 14.58 11.91
C ILE A 57 -2.51 15.33 13.02
N LYS A 58 -2.13 16.58 12.78
CA LYS A 58 -1.51 17.44 13.79
C LYS A 58 -2.39 17.55 15.05
N ASP A 59 -3.64 17.94 14.88
CA ASP A 59 -4.60 18.09 15.98
C ASP A 59 -4.80 16.78 16.75
N MET A 60 -4.96 15.68 16.05
CA MET A 60 -5.14 14.36 16.65
C MET A 60 -3.93 13.93 17.50
N LEU A 61 -2.71 14.08 16.97
CA LEU A 61 -1.50 13.62 17.62
C LEU A 61 -1.06 14.54 18.79
N GLU A 62 -1.11 15.85 18.61
CA GLU A 62 -0.71 16.82 19.67
C GLU A 62 -1.60 16.71 20.89
N ASN A 63 -2.89 16.51 20.70
CA ASN A 63 -3.86 16.44 21.78
C ASN A 63 -4.10 14.99 22.28
N GLU A 64 -3.38 14.00 21.74
CA GLU A 64 -3.60 12.57 22.02
C GLU A 64 -5.09 12.19 21.99
N ARG A 65 -5.79 12.83 21.05
CA ARG A 65 -7.24 12.74 20.94
C ARG A 65 -7.64 11.36 20.40
N VAL A 66 -8.67 10.77 21.02
CA VAL A 66 -9.36 9.63 20.37
C VAL A 66 -9.88 10.10 19.01
N PRO A 67 -9.52 9.44 17.91
CA PRO A 67 -9.96 9.86 16.58
C PRO A 67 -11.48 9.91 16.49
N ASP A 68 -12.02 11.01 15.97
CA ASP A 68 -13.44 11.12 15.67
C ASP A 68 -13.76 10.60 14.26
N GLU A 69 -15.03 10.34 14.00
CA GLU A 69 -15.51 9.84 12.72
C GLU A 69 -15.09 10.75 11.54
N ARG A 70 -15.09 12.07 11.75
CA ARG A 70 -14.69 13.06 10.75
C ARG A 70 -13.22 12.90 10.37
N THR A 71 -12.34 12.86 11.34
CA THR A 71 -10.89 12.66 11.11
C THR A 71 -10.64 11.34 10.39
N VAL A 72 -11.22 10.24 10.90
CA VAL A 72 -11.09 8.90 10.31
C VAL A 72 -11.57 8.89 8.86
N LYS A 73 -12.73 9.47 8.57
CA LYS A 73 -13.29 9.56 7.22
C LYS A 73 -12.32 10.19 6.22
N HIS A 74 -11.72 11.32 6.57
CA HIS A 74 -10.83 12.03 5.64
C HIS A 74 -9.46 11.36 5.51
N ILE A 75 -8.93 10.77 6.58
CA ILE A 75 -7.69 10.00 6.51
C ILE A 75 -7.87 8.71 5.69
N ASP A 76 -8.97 8.00 5.89
CA ASP A 76 -9.30 6.77 5.15
C ASP A 76 -9.51 7.02 3.65
N ARG A 77 -10.00 8.18 3.26
CA ARG A 77 -10.18 8.59 1.85
C ARG A 77 -8.88 8.83 1.10
N CYS A 78 -7.75 9.00 1.79
CA CYS A 78 -6.47 9.15 1.11
C CYS A 78 -6.12 7.89 0.33
N LEU A 79 -5.87 8.04 -0.97
CA LEU A 79 -5.54 6.92 -1.86
C LEU A 79 -4.07 6.47 -1.78
N SER A 80 -3.25 7.11 -0.97
CA SER A 80 -1.80 6.85 -0.89
C SER A 80 -1.09 6.87 -2.25
N CYS A 81 -1.57 7.69 -3.17
CA CYS A 81 -0.99 7.83 -4.52
C CYS A 81 0.31 8.64 -4.53
N LEU A 82 0.61 9.36 -3.46
CA LEU A 82 1.82 10.14 -3.20
C LEU A 82 2.12 11.27 -4.23
N ALA A 83 1.18 11.61 -5.12
CA ALA A 83 1.34 12.71 -6.06
C ALA A 83 1.62 14.05 -5.35
N CYS A 84 1.12 14.22 -4.12
CA CYS A 84 1.38 15.40 -3.30
C CYS A 84 2.85 15.54 -2.86
N MET A 85 3.60 14.44 -2.77
CA MET A 85 5.02 14.49 -2.37
C MET A 85 5.89 15.03 -3.49
N THR A 86 5.64 14.61 -4.73
CA THR A 86 6.42 15.06 -5.89
C THR A 86 6.17 16.55 -6.22
N THR A 87 5.02 17.06 -5.84
CA THR A 87 4.63 18.46 -6.06
C THR A 87 5.09 19.39 -4.94
N CYS A 88 5.44 18.84 -3.76
CA CYS A 88 5.74 19.64 -2.59
C CYS A 88 7.11 20.30 -2.66
N PRO A 89 7.22 21.66 -2.74
CA PRO A 89 8.51 22.36 -2.78
C PRO A 89 9.26 22.31 -1.43
N SER A 90 8.53 22.05 -0.33
CA SER A 90 9.11 21.95 1.02
C SER A 90 9.54 20.53 1.41
N GLY A 91 9.39 19.55 0.51
CA GLY A 91 9.83 18.18 0.75
C GLY A 91 9.09 17.47 1.89
N VAL A 92 7.80 17.74 2.08
CA VAL A 92 7.00 17.08 3.12
C VAL A 92 6.87 15.59 2.83
N HIS A 93 7.40 14.73 3.68
CA HIS A 93 7.30 13.27 3.60
C HIS A 93 5.93 12.77 4.03
N TYR A 94 4.89 13.15 3.28
CA TYR A 94 3.49 12.89 3.59
C TYR A 94 3.17 11.39 3.76
N MET A 95 3.84 10.50 3.05
CA MET A 95 3.65 9.05 3.14
C MET A 95 3.78 8.56 4.58
N HIS A 96 4.88 8.88 5.23
CA HIS A 96 5.13 8.44 6.61
C HIS A 96 4.17 9.07 7.62
N LEU A 97 3.73 10.30 7.36
CA LEU A 97 2.77 10.97 8.23
C LEU A 97 1.38 10.33 8.17
N VAL A 98 0.87 10.05 6.97
CA VAL A 98 -0.46 9.43 6.81
C VAL A 98 -0.47 7.99 7.29
N ASP A 99 0.61 7.22 7.09
CA ASP A 99 0.70 5.84 7.55
C ASP A 99 0.81 5.77 9.09
N HIS A 100 1.57 6.68 9.70
CA HIS A 100 1.60 6.81 11.16
C HIS A 100 0.21 7.18 11.74
N ALA A 101 -0.50 8.11 11.10
CA ALA A 101 -1.86 8.46 11.48
C ALA A 101 -2.83 7.28 11.38
N ARG A 102 -2.71 6.45 10.34
CA ARG A 102 -3.52 5.24 10.18
C ARG A 102 -3.25 4.20 11.24
N ALA A 103 -1.98 4.00 11.61
CA ALA A 103 -1.61 3.13 12.72
C ALA A 103 -2.18 3.62 14.05
N TYR A 104 -2.13 4.93 14.29
CA TYR A 104 -2.75 5.56 15.47
C TYR A 104 -4.27 5.35 15.50
N ILE A 105 -4.95 5.56 14.36
CA ILE A 105 -6.39 5.35 14.24
C ILE A 105 -6.76 3.89 14.48
N GLU A 106 -6.01 2.94 13.90
CA GLU A 106 -6.30 1.51 14.08
C GLU A 106 -6.20 1.07 15.55
N LYS A 107 -5.30 1.68 16.32
CA LYS A 107 -5.11 1.40 17.75
C LYS A 107 -6.14 2.09 18.66
N ASN A 108 -6.65 3.26 18.27
CA ASN A 108 -7.40 4.14 19.18
C ASN A 108 -8.85 4.41 18.75
N TYR A 109 -9.29 3.96 17.58
CA TYR A 109 -10.63 4.20 17.08
C TYR A 109 -11.46 2.93 16.98
N ASP A 110 -12.61 2.92 17.67
CA ASP A 110 -13.58 1.84 17.59
C ASP A 110 -14.43 1.98 16.33
N ARG A 111 -14.00 1.32 15.25
CA ARG A 111 -14.75 1.30 14.00
C ARG A 111 -16.09 0.57 14.16
N PRO A 112 -17.14 0.99 13.44
CA PRO A 112 -18.37 0.19 13.35
C PRO A 112 -18.08 -1.26 12.96
N TRP A 113 -18.84 -2.20 13.49
CA TRP A 113 -18.59 -3.63 13.27
C TRP A 113 -18.53 -4.03 11.79
N SER A 114 -19.41 -3.42 10.96
CA SER A 114 -19.45 -3.68 9.51
C SER A 114 -18.17 -3.23 8.80
N ASP A 115 -17.59 -2.10 9.20
CA ASP A 115 -16.34 -1.59 8.67
C ASP A 115 -15.17 -2.49 9.12
N ARG A 116 -15.15 -2.84 10.39
CA ARG A 116 -14.17 -3.78 10.96
C ARG A 116 -14.18 -5.13 10.24
N ALA A 117 -15.38 -5.69 10.03
CA ALA A 117 -15.55 -6.96 9.34
C ALA A 117 -15.07 -6.88 7.89
N LEU A 118 -15.44 -5.83 7.15
CA LEU A 118 -15.01 -5.64 5.77
C LEU A 118 -13.48 -5.51 5.67
N ARG A 119 -12.87 -4.69 6.51
CA ARG A 119 -11.41 -4.51 6.55
C ARG A 119 -10.67 -5.81 6.90
N TRP A 120 -11.21 -6.57 7.86
CA TRP A 120 -10.67 -7.88 8.21
C TRP A 120 -10.73 -8.86 7.03
N VAL A 121 -11.87 -8.93 6.34
CA VAL A 121 -12.05 -9.79 5.16
C VAL A 121 -11.07 -9.40 4.05
N LEU A 122 -10.95 -8.10 3.74
CA LEU A 122 -10.02 -7.62 2.70
C LEU A 122 -8.56 -7.96 3.05
N ALA A 123 -8.14 -7.76 4.30
CA ALA A 123 -6.80 -8.10 4.76
C ALA A 123 -6.48 -9.61 4.69
N ARG A 124 -7.51 -10.47 4.74
CA ARG A 124 -7.37 -11.94 4.67
C ARG A 124 -7.50 -12.50 3.25
N ILE A 125 -8.01 -11.73 2.31
CA ILE A 125 -8.27 -12.19 0.93
C ILE A 125 -7.26 -11.58 -0.04
N LEU A 126 -7.12 -10.26 -0.09
CA LEU A 126 -6.35 -9.58 -1.13
C LEU A 126 -4.85 -9.91 -1.17
N PRO A 127 -4.14 -10.10 -0.03
CA PRO A 127 -2.73 -10.48 -0.04
C PRO A 127 -2.47 -11.91 -0.55
N TYR A 128 -3.50 -12.73 -0.68
CA TYR A 128 -3.39 -14.14 -1.03
C TYR A 128 -4.03 -14.42 -2.39
N PRO A 129 -3.25 -14.64 -3.45
CA PRO A 129 -3.75 -14.71 -4.83
C PRO A 129 -4.86 -15.74 -5.04
N MET A 130 -4.76 -16.93 -4.44
CA MET A 130 -5.79 -17.96 -4.59
C MET A 130 -7.10 -17.59 -3.89
N ARG A 131 -7.02 -17.02 -2.68
CA ARG A 131 -8.22 -16.52 -1.97
C ARG A 131 -8.87 -15.38 -2.75
N PHE A 132 -8.05 -14.49 -3.31
CA PHE A 132 -8.54 -13.40 -4.13
C PHE A 132 -9.22 -13.90 -5.43
N ARG A 133 -8.66 -14.92 -6.08
CA ARG A 133 -9.31 -15.56 -7.24
C ARG A 133 -10.68 -16.14 -6.90
N VAL A 134 -10.81 -16.83 -5.78
CA VAL A 134 -12.10 -17.36 -5.30
C VAL A 134 -13.09 -16.21 -5.03
N ALA A 135 -12.65 -15.14 -4.41
CA ALA A 135 -13.47 -13.96 -4.20
C ALA A 135 -13.92 -13.30 -5.51
N LEU A 136 -13.04 -13.24 -6.52
CA LEU A 136 -13.38 -12.72 -7.85
C LEU A 136 -14.38 -13.61 -8.58
N LEU A 137 -14.31 -14.92 -8.44
CA LEU A 137 -15.33 -15.85 -8.96
C LEU A 137 -16.69 -15.60 -8.31
N GLY A 138 -16.72 -15.43 -6.97
CA GLY A 138 -17.92 -15.03 -6.26
C GLY A 138 -18.46 -13.68 -6.71
N ALA A 139 -17.58 -12.69 -6.92
CA ALA A 139 -17.97 -11.38 -7.44
C ALA A 139 -18.55 -11.44 -8.85
N LYS A 140 -18.02 -12.32 -9.72
CA LYS A 140 -18.57 -12.53 -11.06
C LYS A 140 -20.02 -13.04 -11.01
N ILE A 141 -20.32 -13.95 -10.08
CA ILE A 141 -21.68 -14.46 -9.86
C ILE A 141 -22.57 -13.38 -9.24
N GLY A 142 -22.04 -12.62 -8.29
CA GLY A 142 -22.78 -11.57 -7.58
C GLY A 142 -23.02 -10.29 -8.40
N ARG A 143 -22.23 -10.04 -9.43
CA ARG A 143 -22.26 -8.80 -10.23
C ARG A 143 -23.65 -8.43 -10.79
N PRO A 144 -24.45 -9.35 -11.34
CA PRO A 144 -25.81 -9.02 -11.80
C PRO A 144 -26.71 -8.47 -10.70
N PHE A 145 -26.41 -8.84 -9.45
CA PHE A 145 -27.17 -8.45 -8.26
C PHE A 145 -26.55 -7.25 -7.53
N ALA A 146 -25.52 -6.61 -8.07
CA ALA A 146 -24.81 -5.50 -7.42
C ALA A 146 -25.75 -4.37 -7.00
N ARG A 147 -26.75 -4.06 -7.83
CA ARG A 147 -27.75 -2.99 -7.53
C ARG A 147 -28.63 -3.29 -6.32
N LEU A 148 -28.75 -4.55 -5.93
CA LEU A 148 -29.52 -4.98 -4.75
C LEU A 148 -28.71 -4.91 -3.46
N MET A 149 -27.39 -4.67 -3.54
CA MET A 149 -26.53 -4.56 -2.37
C MET A 149 -26.82 -3.26 -1.61
N PRO A 150 -27.16 -3.36 -0.30
CA PRO A 150 -27.45 -2.17 0.52
C PRO A 150 -26.19 -1.35 0.80
N ASP A 151 -25.03 -1.97 0.92
CA ASP A 151 -23.76 -1.29 1.17
C ASP A 151 -23.14 -0.81 -0.15
N ALA A 152 -22.95 0.51 -0.28
CA ALA A 152 -22.41 1.15 -1.47
C ALA A 152 -20.97 0.69 -1.78
N ARG A 153 -20.18 0.33 -0.77
CA ARG A 153 -18.80 -0.16 -0.92
C ARG A 153 -18.79 -1.56 -1.56
N LEU A 154 -19.65 -2.45 -1.09
CA LEU A 154 -19.80 -3.79 -1.68
C LEU A 154 -20.31 -3.71 -3.11
N ARG A 155 -21.26 -2.81 -3.37
CA ARG A 155 -21.74 -2.53 -4.73
C ARG A 155 -20.60 -2.10 -5.65
N ALA A 156 -19.81 -1.11 -5.23
CA ALA A 156 -18.67 -0.62 -6.00
C ALA A 156 -17.64 -1.73 -6.25
N MET A 157 -17.34 -2.57 -5.26
CA MET A 157 -16.43 -3.71 -5.41
C MET A 157 -16.93 -4.71 -6.46
N LEU A 158 -18.22 -5.02 -6.46
CA LEU A 158 -18.82 -5.94 -7.46
C LEU A 158 -18.81 -5.33 -8.88
N GLU A 159 -19.09 -4.03 -8.99
CA GLU A 159 -19.07 -3.31 -10.28
C GLU A 159 -17.66 -3.20 -10.86
N MET A 160 -16.65 -3.01 -10.00
CA MET A 160 -15.23 -2.94 -10.39
C MET A 160 -14.60 -4.30 -10.68
N ALA A 161 -15.21 -5.40 -10.25
CA ALA A 161 -14.67 -6.73 -10.48
C ALA A 161 -14.52 -7.02 -11.99
N PRO A 162 -13.41 -7.62 -12.44
CA PRO A 162 -13.17 -7.89 -13.86
C PRO A 162 -14.19 -8.87 -14.40
N LYS A 163 -14.56 -8.70 -15.66
CA LYS A 163 -15.49 -9.63 -16.35
C LYS A 163 -14.87 -11.00 -16.57
N THR A 164 -13.56 -11.01 -16.80
CA THR A 164 -12.78 -12.24 -17.05
C THR A 164 -11.63 -12.30 -16.05
N ILE A 165 -11.36 -13.49 -15.53
CA ILE A 165 -10.24 -13.75 -14.64
C ILE A 165 -9.19 -14.50 -15.45
N PRO A 166 -7.96 -13.98 -15.58
CA PRO A 166 -6.92 -14.64 -16.35
C PRO A 166 -6.55 -16.00 -15.73
N PRO A 167 -6.05 -16.96 -16.52
CA PRO A 167 -5.57 -18.24 -15.98
C PRO A 167 -4.39 -18.02 -15.03
N VAL A 168 -4.15 -18.97 -14.15
CA VAL A 168 -2.97 -18.98 -13.28
C VAL A 168 -1.74 -19.16 -14.16
N SER A 169 -0.73 -18.31 -13.97
CA SER A 169 0.59 -18.52 -14.58
C SER A 169 1.48 -19.32 -13.66
N ARG A 170 2.05 -20.41 -14.17
CA ARG A 170 3.07 -21.17 -13.43
C ARG A 170 4.41 -20.46 -13.35
N ASN A 171 4.61 -19.40 -14.12
CA ASN A 171 5.80 -18.55 -14.03
C ASN A 171 5.86 -17.76 -12.71
N ASP A 172 4.72 -17.63 -12.00
CA ASP A 172 4.65 -17.00 -10.68
C ASP A 172 5.09 -17.94 -9.54
N ASP A 173 5.27 -19.23 -9.82
CA ASP A 173 5.74 -20.21 -8.82
C ASP A 173 7.25 -20.08 -8.59
N PRO A 174 7.76 -20.44 -7.40
CA PRO A 174 9.18 -20.41 -7.09
C PRO A 174 9.99 -21.24 -8.10
N GLN A 175 10.87 -20.58 -8.85
CA GLN A 175 11.72 -21.17 -9.86
C GLN A 175 12.77 -20.18 -10.37
N THR A 176 13.72 -20.66 -11.17
CA THR A 176 14.74 -19.84 -11.82
C THR A 176 14.58 -19.91 -13.34
N PHE A 177 14.60 -18.76 -13.99
CA PHE A 177 14.55 -18.60 -15.45
C PHE A 177 15.95 -18.24 -15.95
N PRO A 178 16.64 -19.12 -16.66
CA PRO A 178 17.99 -18.86 -17.15
C PRO A 178 17.99 -17.79 -18.24
N ALA A 179 19.03 -16.96 -18.27
CA ALA A 179 19.32 -16.06 -19.37
C ALA A 179 20.24 -16.73 -20.41
N GLN A 180 20.10 -16.40 -21.69
CA GLN A 180 20.95 -16.93 -22.74
C GLN A 180 22.43 -16.53 -22.55
N ASN A 181 22.67 -15.25 -22.19
CA ASN A 181 24.00 -14.71 -21.89
C ASN A 181 23.91 -14.03 -20.51
N LYS A 182 24.08 -14.80 -19.45
CA LYS A 182 23.90 -14.31 -18.09
C LYS A 182 24.94 -13.22 -17.75
N THR A 183 24.45 -12.02 -17.47
CA THR A 183 25.25 -10.89 -17.01
C THR A 183 24.91 -10.50 -15.57
N MET A 184 23.71 -10.83 -15.10
CA MET A 184 23.23 -10.53 -13.75
C MET A 184 22.21 -11.58 -13.29
N ARG A 185 21.92 -11.58 -11.98
CA ARG A 185 20.87 -12.39 -11.36
C ARG A 185 19.95 -11.50 -10.55
N VAL A 186 18.64 -11.55 -10.84
CA VAL A 186 17.66 -10.70 -10.19
C VAL A 186 16.53 -11.54 -9.60
N ALA A 187 16.00 -11.11 -8.45
CA ALA A 187 14.78 -11.66 -7.90
C ALA A 187 13.59 -10.86 -8.41
N LEU A 188 12.58 -11.53 -8.94
CA LEU A 188 11.30 -10.90 -9.32
C LEU A 188 10.30 -11.05 -8.19
N MET A 189 9.77 -9.92 -7.71
CA MET A 189 8.63 -9.91 -6.82
C MET A 189 7.35 -10.08 -7.65
N THR A 190 6.70 -11.22 -7.54
CA THR A 190 5.53 -11.55 -8.36
C THR A 190 4.24 -10.86 -7.91
N GLY A 191 4.23 -10.28 -6.68
CA GLY A 191 3.09 -9.55 -6.15
C GLY A 191 1.97 -10.44 -5.59
N CYS A 192 0.82 -9.85 -5.34
CA CYS A 192 -0.36 -10.56 -4.83
C CYS A 192 -1.58 -10.37 -5.75
N ALA A 193 -2.16 -9.17 -5.80
CA ALA A 193 -3.33 -8.88 -6.62
C ALA A 193 -3.07 -9.09 -8.13
N GLN A 194 -1.90 -8.74 -8.61
CA GLN A 194 -1.45 -8.90 -9.99
C GLN A 194 -1.49 -10.36 -10.46
N LYS A 195 -1.16 -11.32 -9.60
CA LYS A 195 -1.26 -12.75 -9.89
C LYS A 195 -2.69 -13.23 -10.15
N ALA A 196 -3.69 -12.52 -9.63
CA ALA A 196 -5.10 -12.82 -9.81
C ALA A 196 -5.74 -12.00 -10.95
N LEU A 197 -5.30 -10.75 -11.14
CA LEU A 197 -5.91 -9.79 -12.05
C LEU A 197 -5.24 -9.73 -13.43
N ASN A 198 -3.93 -9.86 -13.48
CA ASN A 198 -3.16 -9.72 -14.72
C ASN A 198 -1.83 -10.48 -14.66
N THR A 199 -1.84 -11.74 -15.07
CA THR A 199 -0.66 -12.61 -15.08
C THR A 199 0.33 -12.27 -16.19
N ASP A 200 -0.09 -11.56 -17.24
CA ASP A 200 0.75 -11.19 -18.38
C ASP A 200 1.91 -10.26 -17.99
N ILE A 201 1.74 -9.48 -16.94
CA ILE A 201 2.77 -8.52 -16.50
C ILE A 201 4.06 -9.26 -16.08
N ASN A 202 3.94 -10.28 -15.23
CA ASN A 202 5.10 -11.05 -14.79
C ASN A 202 5.70 -11.86 -15.95
N ASP A 203 4.87 -12.48 -16.77
CA ASP A 203 5.31 -13.24 -17.92
C ASP A 203 6.11 -12.37 -18.90
N ALA A 204 5.63 -11.16 -19.19
CA ALA A 204 6.34 -10.19 -20.04
C ALA A 204 7.65 -9.71 -19.40
N THR A 205 7.64 -9.46 -18.10
CA THR A 205 8.84 -9.05 -17.35
C THR A 205 9.92 -10.12 -17.41
N ILE A 206 9.57 -11.38 -17.18
CA ILE A 206 10.49 -12.51 -17.26
C ILE A 206 11.07 -12.65 -18.67
N ARG A 207 10.23 -12.60 -19.71
CA ARG A 207 10.69 -12.66 -21.11
C ARG A 207 11.66 -11.54 -21.45
N LEU A 208 11.37 -10.32 -21.03
CA LEU A 208 12.22 -9.17 -21.29
C LEU A 208 13.57 -9.30 -20.58
N LEU A 209 13.56 -9.56 -19.29
CA LEU A 209 14.78 -9.63 -18.48
C LEU A 209 15.71 -10.77 -18.92
N THR A 210 15.17 -11.95 -19.20
CA THR A 210 15.98 -13.09 -19.65
C THR A 210 16.60 -12.84 -21.04
N ARG A 211 15.91 -12.14 -21.93
CA ARG A 211 16.48 -11.68 -23.22
C ARG A 211 17.63 -10.68 -23.03
N LEU A 212 17.55 -9.83 -22.01
CA LEU A 212 18.58 -8.83 -21.72
C LEU A 212 19.76 -9.37 -20.90
N GLY A 213 19.80 -10.67 -20.62
CA GLY A 213 20.89 -11.30 -19.92
C GLY A 213 20.72 -11.41 -18.41
N ALA A 214 19.54 -11.12 -17.88
CA ALA A 214 19.25 -11.31 -16.47
C ALA A 214 18.65 -12.71 -16.21
N GLU A 215 19.32 -13.51 -15.39
CA GLU A 215 18.70 -14.68 -14.78
C GLU A 215 17.68 -14.22 -13.76
N VAL A 216 16.43 -14.64 -13.90
CA VAL A 216 15.31 -14.23 -13.05
C VAL A 216 14.96 -15.35 -12.08
N VAL A 217 15.00 -15.07 -10.78
CA VAL A 217 14.54 -15.99 -9.74
C VAL A 217 13.25 -15.50 -9.11
N VAL A 218 12.29 -16.39 -8.98
CA VAL A 218 11.12 -16.23 -8.13
C VAL A 218 11.44 -16.96 -6.82
N ALA A 219 11.71 -16.18 -5.77
CA ALA A 219 12.21 -16.72 -4.50
C ALA A 219 11.11 -17.48 -3.76
N GLU A 220 11.46 -18.66 -3.22
CA GLU A 220 10.57 -19.41 -2.35
C GLU A 220 10.36 -18.65 -1.02
N GLY A 221 9.11 -18.58 -0.58
CA GLY A 221 8.73 -17.88 0.65
C GLY A 221 8.47 -16.39 0.48
N ALA A 222 8.76 -15.79 -0.67
CA ALA A 222 8.33 -14.43 -0.98
C ALA A 222 6.81 -14.37 -1.25
N GLY A 223 6.20 -13.24 -0.91
CA GLY A 223 4.76 -13.07 -1.06
C GLY A 223 4.35 -11.60 -1.24
N CYS A 224 3.22 -11.21 -0.66
CA CYS A 224 2.73 -9.83 -0.67
C CYS A 224 3.77 -8.87 -0.07
N CYS A 225 3.87 -7.66 -0.63
CA CYS A 225 4.74 -6.61 -0.09
C CYS A 225 4.29 -6.06 1.28
N GLY A 226 3.05 -6.32 1.69
CA GLY A 226 2.46 -5.78 2.91
C GLY A 226 1.87 -4.38 2.78
N ALA A 227 1.84 -3.79 1.58
CA ALA A 227 1.33 -2.44 1.37
C ALA A 227 -0.13 -2.27 1.82
N LEU A 228 -1.00 -3.23 1.52
CA LEU A 228 -2.41 -3.16 1.89
C LEU A 228 -2.60 -3.06 3.40
N THR A 229 -2.00 -3.98 4.16
CA THR A 229 -2.10 -4.00 5.62
C THR A 229 -1.41 -2.79 6.24
N HIS A 230 -0.29 -2.34 5.67
CA HIS A 230 0.38 -1.11 6.07
C HIS A 230 -0.53 0.11 5.92
N HIS A 231 -1.18 0.28 4.78
CA HIS A 231 -2.13 1.37 4.54
C HIS A 231 -3.44 1.25 5.33
N MET A 232 -3.74 0.09 5.87
CA MET A 232 -4.82 -0.10 6.85
C MET A 232 -4.42 0.24 8.28
N GLY A 233 -3.14 0.54 8.55
CA GLY A 233 -2.62 0.75 9.89
C GLY A 233 -2.33 -0.53 10.67
N LYS A 234 -2.36 -1.69 10.01
CA LYS A 234 -2.06 -3.02 10.58
C LYS A 234 -0.56 -3.30 10.49
N GLU A 235 0.20 -2.64 11.36
CA GLU A 235 1.67 -2.64 11.33
C GLU A 235 2.27 -4.05 11.48
N ASP A 236 1.78 -4.84 12.44
CA ASP A 236 2.32 -6.18 12.73
C ASP A 236 2.21 -7.10 11.50
N GLU A 237 1.05 -7.10 10.83
CA GLU A 237 0.82 -7.90 9.62
C GLU A 237 1.72 -7.43 8.46
N SER A 238 1.93 -6.12 8.31
CA SER A 238 2.79 -5.57 7.27
C SER A 238 4.27 -5.86 7.54
N HIS A 239 4.72 -5.75 8.78
CA HIS A 239 6.10 -6.10 9.18
C HIS A 239 6.38 -7.59 9.00
N GLU A 240 5.42 -8.46 9.29
CA GLU A 240 5.54 -9.90 9.03
C GLU A 240 5.72 -10.19 7.53
N ALA A 241 4.93 -9.51 6.67
CA ALA A 241 5.05 -9.65 5.22
C ALA A 241 6.42 -9.17 4.72
N ALA A 242 6.90 -8.02 5.21
CA ALA A 242 8.22 -7.49 4.88
C ALA A 242 9.35 -8.45 5.30
N ALA A 243 9.30 -8.93 6.55
CA ALA A 243 10.30 -9.87 7.07
C ALA A 243 10.35 -11.19 6.29
N LYS A 244 9.20 -11.67 5.82
CA LYS A 244 9.10 -12.84 4.95
C LYS A 244 9.84 -12.65 3.62
N ASN A 245 9.59 -11.52 2.95
CA ASN A 245 10.25 -11.17 1.69
C ASN A 245 11.76 -11.00 1.88
N ILE A 246 12.18 -10.27 2.91
CA ILE A 246 13.61 -10.07 3.21
C ILE A 246 14.31 -11.41 3.42
N ARG A 247 13.75 -12.32 4.22
CA ARG A 247 14.33 -13.65 4.45
C ARG A 247 14.43 -14.46 3.16
N ALA A 248 13.41 -14.44 2.31
CA ALA A 248 13.42 -15.15 1.03
C ALA A 248 14.50 -14.62 0.09
N TRP A 249 14.64 -13.31 -0.05
CA TRP A 249 15.66 -12.69 -0.91
C TRP A 249 17.07 -12.87 -0.35
N MET A 250 17.25 -12.79 0.97
CA MET A 250 18.55 -13.07 1.60
C MET A 250 18.98 -14.54 1.43
N ALA A 251 18.04 -15.49 1.43
CA ALA A 251 18.35 -16.89 1.14
C ALA A 251 18.82 -17.07 -0.31
N GLU A 252 18.18 -16.41 -1.27
CA GLU A 252 18.59 -16.42 -2.67
C GLU A 252 19.96 -15.74 -2.88
N ASP A 253 20.21 -14.64 -2.20
CA ASP A 253 21.49 -13.93 -2.25
C ASP A 253 22.64 -14.82 -1.75
N LYS A 254 22.43 -15.55 -0.66
CA LYS A 254 23.41 -16.52 -0.14
C LYS A 254 23.64 -17.70 -1.08
N ASN A 255 22.65 -18.11 -1.84
CA ASN A 255 22.70 -19.31 -2.70
C ASN A 255 23.20 -19.04 -4.13
N GLY A 256 23.46 -17.82 -4.51
CA GLY A 256 23.93 -17.53 -5.88
C GLY A 256 24.17 -16.05 -6.15
N GLY A 257 24.00 -15.21 -5.15
CA GLY A 257 24.03 -13.75 -5.26
C GLY A 257 22.78 -13.18 -5.89
N LEU A 258 22.48 -11.96 -5.56
CA LEU A 258 21.44 -11.13 -6.21
C LEU A 258 22.01 -9.75 -6.51
N ASP A 259 21.91 -9.33 -7.77
CA ASP A 259 22.31 -7.98 -8.18
C ASP A 259 21.19 -6.96 -7.92
N ALA A 260 19.93 -7.41 -7.99
CA ALA A 260 18.77 -6.54 -7.77
C ALA A 260 17.52 -7.34 -7.44
N ILE A 261 16.53 -6.62 -6.87
CA ILE A 261 15.15 -7.05 -6.72
C ILE A 261 14.30 -6.23 -7.71
N VAL A 262 13.61 -6.92 -8.60
CA VAL A 262 12.75 -6.28 -9.61
C VAL A 262 11.30 -6.31 -9.16
N ILE A 263 10.66 -5.14 -9.19
CA ILE A 263 9.26 -4.95 -8.82
C ILE A 263 8.59 -4.18 -9.95
N ASN A 264 7.58 -4.77 -10.56
CA ASN A 264 6.85 -4.21 -11.71
C ASN A 264 5.50 -3.59 -11.36
N THR A 265 5.26 -3.35 -10.07
CA THR A 265 4.07 -2.67 -9.53
C THR A 265 4.51 -1.50 -8.65
N SER A 266 4.15 -0.27 -9.02
CA SER A 266 4.63 0.94 -8.35
C SER A 266 4.30 1.01 -6.86
N GLY A 267 3.08 0.64 -6.47
CA GLY A 267 2.67 0.62 -5.05
C GLY A 267 3.50 -0.35 -4.20
N CYS A 268 3.76 -1.56 -4.71
CA CYS A 268 4.66 -2.51 -4.06
C CYS A 268 6.10 -1.97 -4.01
N GLY A 269 6.58 -1.35 -5.10
CA GLY A 269 7.92 -0.79 -5.17
C GLY A 269 8.16 0.31 -4.14
N THR A 270 7.19 1.19 -3.92
CA THR A 270 7.26 2.22 -2.90
C THR A 270 7.35 1.61 -1.50
N THR A 271 6.54 0.61 -1.20
CA THR A 271 6.53 -0.07 0.11
C THR A 271 7.84 -0.82 0.36
N VAL A 272 8.35 -1.56 -0.62
CA VAL A 272 9.60 -2.34 -0.47
C VAL A 272 10.81 -1.44 -0.30
N LYS A 273 10.83 -0.27 -0.94
CA LYS A 273 11.90 0.71 -0.75
C LYS A 273 11.91 1.34 0.65
N ASP A 274 10.82 1.22 1.37
CA ASP A 274 10.65 1.76 2.73
C ASP A 274 10.76 0.66 3.83
N TYR A 275 11.17 -0.56 3.48
CA TYR A 275 11.38 -1.69 4.41
C TYR A 275 12.44 -1.38 5.48
#